data_4c68bd47cfbe24efb94e6de53448cea6
#
_entry.id   4c68bd47cfbe24efb94e6de53448cea6
#
_cell.length_a   1.000
_cell.length_b   1.000
_cell.length_c   1.000
_cell.angle_alpha   90.00
_cell.angle_beta   90.00
_cell.angle_gamma   90.00
#
_symmetry.space_group_name_H-M   'P 1'
#
loop_
_entity.id
_entity.type
_entity.pdbx_description
1 polymer ?
#
loop_
_entity_poly.entity_id
_entity_poly.type
_entity_poly.pdbx_seq_one_letter_code
_entity_poly.pdbx_strand_id
1 'polypeptide(L)'
;RLGLSRTTVQNRIARLEQQGVIRSYTVRVDDELERSRIRAHILITLRPKQMTAVVKALQAMHEVRVLYSISGDNDLIALAVTSTVGEMDVLTDRIGVIDGVERTNTSIILSTKFER
;
A
#
# COMPACT_ATOMS: atom_id res chain seq x y z
N ARG A 1 -15.97 -8.66 -4.71
CA ARG A 1 -15.91 -8.19 -4.11
C ARG A 1 -15.88 -8.15 -3.98
N LEU A 2 -15.88 -8.53 -4.92
CA LEU A 2 -15.92 -8.08 -4.30
C LEU A 2 -15.52 -7.77 -4.30
N GLY A 3 -15.62 -7.92 -5.30
CA GLY A 3 -15.56 -7.21 -4.95
C GLY A 3 -15.10 -7.23 -4.93
N LEU A 4 -15.05 -7.30 -5.61
CA LEU A 4 -14.85 -6.86 -5.07
C LEU A 4 -14.57 -6.98 -5.00
N SER A 5 -14.64 -6.95 -5.75
CA SER A 5 -14.58 -6.71 -5.13
C SER A 5 -14.15 -6.81 -4.94
N ARG A 6 -14.03 -6.85 -5.44
CA ARG A 6 -13.84 -6.74 -4.72
C ARG A 6 -13.88 -6.26 -4.30
N THR A 7 -13.79 -6.24 -4.76
CA THR A 7 -13.86 -5.80 -3.92
C THR A 7 -14.11 -5.83 -3.70
N THR A 8 -14.18 -5.93 -4.29
CA THR A 8 -14.60 -5.96 -3.58
C THR A 8 -14.61 -6.29 -3.23
N VAL A 9 -14.39 -6.61 -3.71
CA VAL A 9 -14.68 -7.05 -2.87
C VAL A 9 -14.24 -6.57 -2.35
N GLN A 10 -14.01 -6.40 -2.64
CA GLN A 10 -13.88 -6.01 -1.84
C GLN A 10 -14.13 -5.45 -1.50
N ASN A 11 -14.07 -5.14 -2.00
CA ASN A 11 -14.42 -4.70 -1.25
C ASN A 11 -14.87 -4.92 -0.93
N ARG A 12 -14.83 -5.19 -1.31
CA ARG A 12 -15.34 -5.45 -0.62
C ARG A 12 -15.15 -5.82 0.06
N ILE A 13 -14.72 -5.96 -0.12
CA ILE A 13 -14.69 -6.23 0.91
C ILE A 13 -14.29 -5.55 1.42
N ALA A 14 -14.12 -5.18 1.25
CA ALA A 14 -14.01 -4.67 2.04
C ALA A 14 -14.48 -4.09 2.37
N ARG A 15 -14.79 -3.94 2.12
CA ARG A 15 -15.37 -3.63 2.73
C ARG A 15 -15.72 -4.00 3.47
N LEU A 16 -15.79 -4.40 3.60
CA LEU A 16 -16.09 -4.91 4.58
C LEU A 16 -15.33 -4.90 5.40
N GLU A 17 -14.65 -4.76 5.07
CA GLU A 17 -14.16 -4.84 5.83
C GLU A 17 -14.00 -4.29 6.28
N GLN A 18 -14.09 -3.88 6.07
CA GLN A 18 -14.16 -3.52 6.67
C GLN A 18 -14.62 -3.84 7.34
N GLN A 19 -15.01 -4.11 7.20
CA GLN A 19 -15.48 -4.89 8.03
C GLN A 19 -14.86 -5.98 8.47
N GLY A 20 -14.50 -6.57 8.67
CA GLY A 20 -13.50 -7.28 9.00
C GLY A 20 -13.65 -8.56 9.65
N VAL A 21 -14.65 -8.78 10.20
CA VAL A 21 -14.93 -9.96 10.95
C VAL A 21 -14.95 -11.20 10.11
N ILE A 22 -15.37 -11.07 8.93
CA ILE A 22 -15.58 -12.22 8.09
C ILE A 22 -14.34 -12.69 7.39
N ARG A 23 -13.22 -12.18 7.69
CA ARG A 23 -12.04 -12.55 6.94
C ARG A 23 -11.44 -13.84 7.36
N SER A 24 -11.93 -14.51 8.38
CA SER A 24 -11.26 -15.70 8.84
C SER A 24 -11.21 -16.80 7.79
N TYR A 25 -12.24 -16.98 7.01
CA TYR A 25 -12.23 -18.06 6.01
C TYR A 25 -11.92 -17.58 4.61
N THR A 26 -12.22 -16.34 4.27
CA THR A 26 -11.86 -15.82 2.97
C THR A 26 -10.43 -15.36 2.91
N VAL A 27 -9.83 -15.12 4.06
CA VAL A 27 -8.47 -14.63 4.15
C VAL A 27 -7.48 -15.57 3.48
N ARG A 28 -7.71 -16.87 3.56
CA ARG A 28 -6.77 -17.80 2.97
C ARG A 28 -6.65 -17.61 1.46
N VAL A 29 -7.78 -17.44 0.77
CA VAL A 29 -7.77 -17.22 -0.66
C VAL A 29 -7.18 -15.87 -0.99
N ASP A 30 -7.56 -14.85 -0.22
CA ASP A 30 -7.03 -13.51 -0.41
C ASP A 30 -5.53 -13.48 -0.18
N ASP A 31 -5.04 -14.22 0.81
CA ASP A 31 -3.62 -14.29 1.08
C ASP A 31 -2.85 -14.84 -0.10
N GLU A 32 -3.38 -15.87 -0.75
CA GLU A 32 -2.70 -16.44 -1.90
C GLU A 32 -2.62 -15.44 -3.03
N LEU A 33 -3.72 -14.72 -3.28
CA LEU A 33 -3.71 -13.69 -4.31
C LEU A 33 -2.71 -12.59 -3.98
N GLU A 34 -2.69 -12.17 -2.73
CA GLU A 34 -1.75 -11.12 -2.32
C GLU A 34 -0.30 -11.59 -2.44
N ARG A 35 -0.04 -12.86 -2.16
CA ARG A 35 1.31 -13.39 -2.27
C ARG A 35 1.80 -13.45 -3.70
N SER A 36 0.88 -13.57 -4.66
CA SER A 36 1.27 -13.60 -6.06
C SER A 36 1.55 -12.22 -6.60
N ARG A 37 1.24 -11.18 -5.85
CA ARG A 37 1.45 -9.80 -6.26
C ARG A 37 2.77 -9.28 -5.74
N ILE A 38 3.17 -8.16 -6.31
CA ILE A 38 4.39 -7.48 -5.87
C ILE A 38 4.03 -6.56 -4.72
N ARG A 39 4.72 -6.70 -3.61
CA ARG A 39 4.53 -5.87 -2.43
C ARG A 39 5.82 -5.11 -2.16
N ALA A 40 5.68 -3.89 -1.68
CA ALA A 40 6.84 -3.07 -1.41
C ALA A 40 6.61 -2.16 -0.22
N HIS A 41 7.70 -1.82 0.45
CA HIS A 41 7.74 -0.73 1.43
C HIS A 41 8.33 0.48 0.72
N ILE A 42 7.68 1.60 0.81
CA ILE A 42 8.18 2.84 0.22
C ILE A 42 8.38 3.84 1.34
N LEU A 43 9.63 4.15 1.60
CA LEU A 43 9.99 5.16 2.59
C LEU A 43 9.96 6.51 1.92
N ILE A 44 9.32 7.48 2.55
CA ILE A 44 9.07 8.79 1.96
C ILE A 44 9.58 9.87 2.88
N THR A 45 10.39 10.76 2.34
CA THR A 45 10.85 11.95 3.06
C THR A 45 10.14 13.15 2.48
N LEU A 46 9.62 14.01 3.36
CA LEU A 46 8.80 15.15 2.98
C LEU A 46 9.53 16.45 3.20
N ARG A 47 9.16 17.46 2.39
CA ARG A 47 9.53 18.82 2.72
C ARG A 47 8.69 19.29 3.91
N PRO A 48 9.21 20.27 4.69
CA PRO A 48 8.46 20.74 5.85
C PRO A 48 7.07 21.22 5.49
N LYS A 49 6.10 20.90 6.37
CA LYS A 49 4.71 21.36 6.27
C LYS A 49 3.94 20.77 5.10
N GLN A 50 4.42 19.67 4.51
CA GLN A 50 3.74 19.04 3.38
C GLN A 50 3.00 17.76 3.74
N MET A 51 3.00 17.37 5.01
CA MET A 51 2.44 16.08 5.44
C MET A 51 0.99 15.91 4.99
N THR A 52 0.14 16.88 5.29
CA THR A 52 -1.29 16.75 5.01
C THR A 52 -1.55 16.60 3.51
N ALA A 53 -0.89 17.41 2.70
CA ALA A 53 -1.11 17.36 1.26
C ALA A 53 -0.61 16.05 0.66
N VAL A 54 0.55 15.57 1.12
CA VAL A 54 1.10 14.34 0.58
C VAL A 54 0.27 13.15 1.00
N VAL A 55 -0.17 13.10 2.27
CA VAL A 55 -1.03 12.02 2.73
C VAL A 55 -2.30 11.94 1.88
N LYS A 56 -2.88 13.10 1.57
CA LYS A 56 -4.10 13.12 0.78
C LYS A 56 -3.85 12.59 -0.64
N ALA A 57 -2.73 12.96 -1.23
CA ALA A 57 -2.38 12.49 -2.57
C ALA A 57 -2.15 10.98 -2.57
N LEU A 58 -1.48 10.45 -1.55
CA LEU A 58 -1.23 9.02 -1.45
C LEU A 58 -2.51 8.25 -1.21
N GLN A 59 -3.43 8.82 -0.45
CA GLN A 59 -4.70 8.17 -0.16
C GLN A 59 -5.52 7.96 -1.44
N ALA A 60 -5.32 8.79 -2.45
CA ALA A 60 -6.02 8.66 -3.71
C ALA A 60 -5.45 7.55 -4.60
N MET A 61 -4.31 6.99 -4.23
CA MET A 61 -3.68 5.90 -4.99
C MET A 61 -4.07 4.57 -4.39
N HIS A 62 -4.88 3.80 -5.11
CA HIS A 62 -5.42 2.55 -4.57
C HIS A 62 -4.33 1.49 -4.35
N GLU A 63 -3.21 1.60 -5.04
CA GLU A 63 -2.09 0.67 -4.85
C GLU A 63 -1.44 0.82 -3.48
N VAL A 64 -1.59 1.99 -2.86
CA VAL A 64 -1.07 2.22 -1.51
C VAL A 64 -2.11 1.69 -0.52
N ARG A 65 -1.76 0.59 0.16
CA ARG A 65 -2.69 -0.09 1.05
C ARG A 65 -2.66 0.46 2.46
N VAL A 66 -1.50 0.83 2.93
CA VAL A 66 -1.34 1.35 4.29
C VAL A 66 -0.29 2.45 4.24
N LEU A 67 -0.50 3.46 5.06
CA LEU A 67 0.46 4.55 5.17
C LEU A 67 0.64 4.86 6.65
N TYR A 68 1.88 4.79 7.10
CA TYR A 68 2.24 5.10 8.49
C TYR A 68 3.14 6.32 8.53
N SER A 69 2.99 7.13 9.57
CA SER A 69 4.03 8.10 9.90
C SER A 69 5.05 7.39 10.78
N ILE A 70 6.31 7.68 10.57
CA ILE A 70 7.38 7.00 11.29
C ILE A 70 8.37 8.03 11.83
N SER A 71 9.13 7.62 12.83
CA SER A 71 10.22 8.43 13.36
C SER A 71 11.52 8.08 12.64
N GLY A 72 12.50 8.95 12.77
CA GLY A 72 13.81 8.71 12.17
C GLY A 72 14.05 9.59 10.97
N ASP A 73 14.81 9.09 10.01
CA ASP A 73 15.27 9.90 8.88
C ASP A 73 14.20 10.11 7.82
N ASN A 74 13.15 9.29 7.85
CA ASN A 74 12.04 9.38 6.89
C ASN A 74 10.78 9.78 7.63
N ASP A 75 9.80 10.28 6.90
CA ASP A 75 8.58 10.79 7.51
C ASP A 75 7.42 9.81 7.41
N LEU A 76 7.35 9.05 6.32
CA LEU A 76 6.25 8.12 6.09
C LEU A 76 6.79 6.81 5.55
N ILE A 77 6.03 5.74 5.81
CA ILE A 77 6.26 4.48 5.12
C ILE A 77 4.93 4.01 4.55
N ALA A 78 4.94 3.69 3.26
CA ALA A 78 3.78 3.18 2.56
C ALA A 78 3.97 1.72 2.25
N LEU A 79 2.89 0.95 2.42
CA LEU A 79 2.86 -0.43 1.97
C LEU A 79 2.05 -0.46 0.69
N ALA A 80 2.67 -0.86 -0.40
CA ALA A 80 2.04 -0.82 -1.71
C ALA A 80 2.01 -2.21 -2.32
N VAL A 81 0.99 -2.44 -3.14
CA VAL A 81 0.79 -3.73 -3.81
C VAL A 81 0.44 -3.48 -5.26
N THR A 82 1.15 -4.14 -6.16
CA THR A 82 0.85 -4.10 -7.59
C THR A 82 0.93 -5.50 -8.16
N SER A 83 0.48 -5.65 -9.40
CA SER A 83 0.50 -6.96 -10.06
C SER A 83 1.87 -7.32 -10.60
N THR A 84 2.66 -6.33 -11.00
CA THR A 84 3.97 -6.57 -11.61
C THR A 84 4.99 -5.58 -11.06
N VAL A 85 6.25 -5.93 -11.24
CA VAL A 85 7.35 -5.03 -10.85
C VAL A 85 7.29 -3.74 -11.68
N GLY A 86 6.92 -3.85 -12.95
CA GLY A 86 6.79 -2.66 -13.78
C GLY A 86 5.75 -1.69 -13.24
N GLU A 87 4.63 -2.21 -12.75
CA GLU A 87 3.61 -1.36 -12.15
C GLU A 87 4.10 -0.71 -10.86
N MET A 88 4.91 -1.45 -10.09
CA MET A 88 5.48 -0.89 -8.87
C MET A 88 6.44 0.25 -9.21
N ASP A 89 7.22 0.09 -10.28
CA ASP A 89 8.13 1.13 -10.73
C ASP A 89 7.36 2.40 -11.12
N VAL A 90 6.27 2.25 -11.86
CA VAL A 90 5.42 3.37 -12.25
C VAL A 90 4.83 4.04 -11.01
N LEU A 91 4.37 3.24 -10.05
CA LEU A 91 3.81 3.79 -8.82
C LEU A 91 4.85 4.60 -8.05
N THR A 92 6.06 4.07 -7.94
CA THR A 92 7.13 4.77 -7.24
C THR A 92 7.42 6.11 -7.92
N ASP A 93 7.43 6.15 -9.24
CA ASP A 93 7.64 7.39 -9.97
C ASP A 93 6.50 8.38 -9.70
N ARG A 94 5.26 7.88 -9.69
CA ARG A 94 4.12 8.76 -9.40
C ARG A 94 4.22 9.36 -8.01
N ILE A 95 4.66 8.57 -7.05
CA ILE A 95 4.83 9.07 -5.68
C ILE A 95 5.95 10.10 -5.64
N GLY A 96 7.04 9.83 -6.35
CA GLY A 96 8.19 10.71 -6.32
C GLY A 96 7.94 12.10 -6.90
N VAL A 97 6.92 12.26 -7.76
CA VAL A 97 6.62 13.56 -8.34
C VAL A 97 5.52 14.30 -7.59
N ILE A 98 4.99 13.73 -6.50
CA ILE A 98 4.00 14.46 -5.70
C ILE A 98 4.68 15.68 -5.09
N ASP A 99 4.01 16.83 -5.22
CA ASP A 99 4.55 18.05 -4.63
C ASP A 99 4.62 17.89 -3.12
N GLY A 100 5.78 18.17 -2.57
CA GLY A 100 6.04 17.99 -1.14
C GLY A 100 6.84 16.75 -0.81
N VAL A 101 7.00 15.82 -1.73
CA VAL A 101 7.86 14.66 -1.53
C VAL A 101 9.26 15.03 -1.94
N GLU A 102 10.21 14.88 -0.99
CA GLU A 102 11.61 15.19 -1.24
C GLU A 102 12.32 14.01 -1.89
N ARG A 103 12.12 12.82 -1.34
CA ARG A 103 12.71 11.61 -1.93
C ARG A 103 11.97 10.38 -1.44
N THR A 104 12.14 9.31 -2.17
CA THR A 104 11.55 8.01 -1.82
C THR A 104 12.63 6.94 -1.89
N ASN A 105 12.39 5.86 -1.16
CA ASN A 105 13.26 4.69 -1.17
C ASN A 105 12.37 3.47 -1.13
N THR A 106 12.34 2.70 -2.21
CA THR A 106 11.44 1.57 -2.36
C THR A 106 12.19 0.26 -2.18
N SER A 107 11.64 -0.62 -1.35
CA SER A 107 12.17 -1.97 -1.15
C SER A 107 11.08 -2.97 -1.48
N ILE A 108 11.35 -3.83 -2.43
CA ILE A 108 10.39 -4.87 -2.81
C ILE A 108 10.52 -6.04 -1.84
N ILE A 109 9.38 -6.51 -1.34
CA ILE A 109 9.35 -7.65 -0.42
C ILE A 109 9.53 -8.91 -1.26
N LEU A 110 10.60 -9.64 -1.01
CA LEU A 110 10.92 -10.83 -1.78
C LEU A 110 10.21 -12.06 -1.24
N SER A 111 10.16 -12.20 0.06
CA SER A 111 9.52 -13.36 0.69
C SER A 111 9.19 -13.05 2.13
N THR A 112 8.22 -13.77 2.65
CA THR A 112 7.88 -13.70 4.07
C THR A 112 8.59 -14.88 4.75
N LYS A 113 9.46 -14.58 5.71
CA LYS A 113 10.19 -15.64 6.42
C LYS A 113 9.32 -16.27 7.50
N PHE A 114 8.55 -15.48 8.20
CA PHE A 114 7.51 -16.00 9.08
C PHE A 114 6.56 -14.85 9.43
N GLU A 115 5.40 -15.24 9.90
CA GLU A 115 4.36 -14.28 10.27
C GLU A 115 3.59 -14.86 11.44
N ARG A 116 3.33 -14.03 12.46
CA ARG A 116 2.60 -14.47 13.66
C ARG A 116 1.29 -13.77 13.82
#